data_8cbeea7775533b57937f8132f1e189dd
#
_entry.id   8cbeea7775533b57937f8132f1e189dd
#
_cell.length_a   1.000
_cell.length_b   1.000
_cell.length_c   1.000
_cell.angle_alpha   90.00
_cell.angle_beta   90.00
_cell.angle_gamma   90.00
#
_symmetry.space_group_name_H-M   'P 1'
#
loop_
_entity.id
_entity.type
_entity.pdbx_description
1 polymer ?
#
loop_
_entity_poly.entity_id
_entity_poly.type
_entity_poly.pdbx_seq_one_letter_code
_entity_poly.pdbx_strand_id
1 'polypeptide(L)'
;MNILFVTRLYSGFEVSLNKLEWKPEGVPTIYNLFNKLSLNHNLSIIFTAKDSGATYTSNWKENKDIDVKLKNLKADIKVLCGTKYFFSFIPRKLAMIMRDARQFIKIIFYVRKIKPDLVYCDSANVVIAYLLTRFFPSKPIVVRVLGICSFWRSITNSRRIVHRIYKFAYKGKFSAVIGTQDGSGIEYWFGETLIKDVPRYVLLNGVDNVQNINKLNKKYKTILFVGRLEEYKGILNFLNAIIKILKEKKHILNIVVVGDGTLYNQAINICKDSGFFDKFKFLKSIPHQDVLKHHIKSDIYVSANTDGNLINTNLEAISSNACMVIPKPQYEKFIDIETYKLLGNAVVYYEVNDVNDLKNKILYLLNNPSKIKYFKNKISSAKLKFMRTWNQRVDEEENILENIVTNN
;
A
#
# COMPACT_ATOMS: atom_id res chain seq x y z
N MET A 1 0.21 2.17 27.50
CA MET A 1 1.58 2.55 27.09
C MET A 1 1.61 3.96 26.53
N ASN A 2 2.75 4.64 26.61
CA ASN A 2 3.03 5.88 25.89
C ASN A 2 3.75 5.54 24.57
N ILE A 3 3.09 5.68 23.45
CA ILE A 3 3.63 5.33 22.14
C ILE A 3 3.96 6.61 21.36
N LEU A 4 5.20 6.71 20.86
CA LEU A 4 5.57 7.72 19.88
C LEU A 4 5.62 7.12 18.49
N PHE A 5 4.73 7.55 17.61
CA PHE A 5 4.72 7.13 16.20
C PHE A 5 5.38 8.21 15.33
N VAL A 6 6.45 7.86 14.63
CA VAL A 6 7.18 8.75 13.71
C VAL A 6 6.99 8.25 12.29
N THR A 7 6.21 8.97 11.50
CA THR A 7 5.89 8.56 10.14
C THR A 7 5.97 9.71 9.16
N ARG A 8 6.21 9.39 7.88
CA ARG A 8 6.05 10.44 6.85
C ARG A 8 4.61 10.90 6.79
N LEU A 9 4.42 12.15 6.40
CA LEU A 9 3.11 12.64 6.04
C LEU A 9 2.75 12.05 4.67
N TYR A 10 1.85 11.05 4.66
CA TYR A 10 1.36 10.42 3.44
C TYR A 10 0.35 11.30 2.72
N SER A 11 0.28 11.17 1.40
CA SER A 11 -0.78 11.78 0.60
C SER A 11 -2.16 11.30 1.09
N GLY A 12 -3.06 12.25 1.33
CA GLY A 12 -4.40 12.02 1.90
C GLY A 12 -4.51 12.34 3.40
N PHE A 13 -3.42 12.34 4.17
CA PHE A 13 -3.47 12.74 5.60
C PHE A 13 -3.54 14.26 5.79
N GLU A 14 -3.00 15.03 4.85
CA GLU A 14 -3.10 16.49 4.85
C GLU A 14 -4.53 17.01 4.85
N VAL A 15 -5.47 16.25 4.29
CA VAL A 15 -6.90 16.61 4.32
C VAL A 15 -7.42 16.67 5.74
N SER A 16 -7.04 15.69 6.59
CA SER A 16 -7.39 15.67 8.01
C SER A 16 -6.75 16.82 8.77
N LEU A 17 -5.47 17.12 8.50
CA LEU A 17 -4.73 18.20 9.13
C LEU A 17 -5.32 19.59 8.79
N ASN A 18 -5.67 19.79 7.54
CA ASN A 18 -6.25 21.06 7.06
C ASN A 18 -7.66 21.32 7.61
N LYS A 19 -8.44 20.23 7.80
CA LYS A 19 -9.82 20.33 8.33
C LYS A 19 -9.91 20.24 9.85
N LEU A 20 -8.79 19.97 10.53
CA LEU A 20 -8.72 19.68 11.96
C LEU A 20 -9.68 18.57 12.41
N GLU A 21 -9.97 17.63 11.50
CA GLU A 21 -10.83 16.48 11.73
C GLU A 21 -10.20 15.22 11.15
N TRP A 22 -10.15 14.14 11.94
CA TRP A 22 -9.57 12.89 11.48
C TRP A 22 -10.50 12.19 10.48
N LYS A 23 -10.22 12.38 9.21
CA LYS A 23 -10.85 11.70 8.06
C LYS A 23 -9.76 11.36 7.06
N PRO A 24 -8.86 10.43 7.39
CA PRO A 24 -7.72 10.11 6.53
C PRO A 24 -8.15 9.40 5.26
N GLU A 25 -7.45 9.73 4.19
CA GLU A 25 -7.48 9.01 2.92
C GLU A 25 -6.12 8.34 2.70
N GLY A 26 -6.06 7.31 1.87
CA GLY A 26 -4.79 6.68 1.49
C GLY A 26 -4.45 5.48 2.36
N VAL A 27 -3.35 5.46 3.09
CA VAL A 27 -2.70 4.28 3.69
C VAL A 27 -3.51 3.66 4.85
N PRO A 28 -4.46 2.70 4.57
CA PRO A 28 -5.38 2.18 5.59
C PRO A 28 -4.67 1.43 6.72
N THR A 29 -3.54 0.81 6.45
CA THR A 29 -2.71 0.16 7.47
C THR A 29 -2.30 1.12 8.59
N ILE A 30 -1.96 2.37 8.25
CA ILE A 30 -1.51 3.36 9.23
C ILE A 30 -2.68 3.99 9.95
N TYR A 31 -3.72 4.41 9.23
CA TYR A 31 -4.81 5.12 9.89
C TYR A 31 -5.69 4.21 10.76
N ASN A 32 -5.89 2.94 10.36
CA ASN A 32 -6.58 1.98 11.23
C ASN A 32 -5.78 1.67 12.49
N LEU A 33 -4.45 1.57 12.38
CA LEU A 33 -3.59 1.41 13.54
C LEU A 33 -3.65 2.64 14.47
N PHE A 34 -3.65 3.87 13.95
CA PHE A 34 -3.83 5.07 14.76
C PHE A 34 -5.18 5.09 15.48
N ASN A 35 -6.26 4.74 14.79
CA ASN A 35 -7.58 4.63 15.39
C ASN A 35 -7.55 3.68 16.59
N LYS A 36 -6.95 2.50 16.42
CA LYS A 36 -6.85 1.49 17.48
C LYS A 36 -5.98 1.95 18.65
N LEU A 37 -4.73 2.37 18.36
CA LEU A 37 -3.77 2.77 19.39
C LEU A 37 -4.25 4.00 20.18
N SER A 38 -4.95 4.93 19.55
CA SER A 38 -5.48 6.12 20.22
C SER A 38 -6.60 5.84 21.23
N LEU A 39 -7.26 4.69 21.12
CA LEU A 39 -8.30 4.27 22.08
C LEU A 39 -7.68 3.62 23.31
N ASN A 40 -6.62 2.84 23.14
CA ASN A 40 -6.08 1.97 24.17
C ASN A 40 -4.80 2.50 24.82
N HIS A 41 -4.12 3.46 24.17
CA HIS A 41 -2.81 3.96 24.60
C HIS A 41 -2.71 5.49 24.52
N ASN A 42 -1.72 6.05 25.20
CA ASN A 42 -1.35 7.46 25.03
C ASN A 42 -0.51 7.59 23.75
N LEU A 43 -1.15 8.04 22.66
CA LEU A 43 -0.53 8.13 21.35
C LEU A 43 -0.03 9.54 21.07
N SER A 44 1.26 9.66 20.75
CA SER A 44 1.87 10.85 20.15
C SER A 44 2.30 10.54 18.73
N ILE A 45 1.98 11.41 17.78
CA ILE A 45 2.30 11.22 16.36
C ILE A 45 3.18 12.38 15.88
N ILE A 46 4.31 12.05 15.26
CA ILE A 46 5.14 13.00 14.53
C ILE A 46 5.05 12.69 13.05
N PHE A 47 4.40 13.57 12.29
CA PHE A 47 4.46 13.52 10.82
C PHE A 47 5.70 14.25 10.33
N THR A 48 6.50 13.59 9.49
CA THR A 48 7.66 14.16 8.79
C THR A 48 7.30 14.49 7.35
N ALA A 49 7.25 15.77 6.97
CA ALA A 49 7.08 16.15 5.57
C ALA A 49 8.38 15.88 4.80
N LYS A 50 8.31 15.03 3.77
CA LYS A 50 9.51 14.57 3.05
C LYS A 50 9.75 15.24 1.69
N ASP A 51 8.77 15.95 1.14
CA ASP A 51 8.86 16.75 -0.13
C ASP A 51 9.59 16.02 -1.27
N SER A 52 9.43 14.71 -1.37
CA SER A 52 10.23 13.89 -2.28
C SER A 52 9.71 13.87 -3.72
N GLY A 53 8.56 14.49 -3.99
CA GLY A 53 7.90 14.43 -5.29
C GLY A 53 7.38 13.03 -5.69
N ALA A 54 7.53 12.03 -4.81
CA ALA A 54 6.95 10.70 -5.03
C ALA A 54 5.43 10.72 -4.81
N THR A 55 4.71 9.91 -5.56
CA THR A 55 3.24 9.83 -5.55
C THR A 55 2.59 9.55 -4.18
N TYR A 56 3.37 9.04 -3.24
CA TYR A 56 2.90 8.75 -1.88
C TYR A 56 3.17 9.86 -0.88
N THR A 57 3.87 10.91 -1.30
CA THR A 57 4.29 11.99 -0.41
C THR A 57 3.30 13.12 -0.48
N SER A 58 2.87 13.62 0.66
CA SER A 58 2.01 14.79 0.75
C SER A 58 2.70 16.05 0.19
N ASN A 59 1.92 16.90 -0.47
CA ASN A 59 2.32 18.24 -0.89
C ASN A 59 2.12 19.25 0.25
N TRP A 60 2.67 18.97 1.43
CA TRP A 60 2.57 19.82 2.59
C TRP A 60 3.15 21.22 2.31
N LYS A 61 2.34 22.26 2.50
CA LYS A 61 2.67 23.63 2.08
C LYS A 61 3.28 24.50 3.17
N GLU A 62 3.11 24.11 4.44
CA GLU A 62 3.61 24.88 5.57
C GLU A 62 5.14 24.91 5.65
N ASN A 63 5.69 26.04 5.98
CA ASN A 63 7.15 26.26 6.14
C ASN A 63 7.61 26.23 7.62
N LYS A 64 6.70 25.99 8.55
CA LYS A 64 6.98 25.82 10.00
C LYS A 64 6.40 24.53 10.55
N ASP A 65 6.97 24.11 11.69
CA ASP A 65 6.41 23.01 12.45
C ASP A 65 5.11 23.46 13.11
N ILE A 66 4.14 22.57 13.16
CA ILE A 66 2.86 22.84 13.82
C ILE A 66 2.49 21.72 14.79
N ASP A 67 1.83 22.09 15.86
CA ASP A 67 1.15 21.17 16.77
C ASP A 67 -0.34 21.20 16.46
N VAL A 68 -0.96 20.02 16.33
CA VAL A 68 -2.35 19.89 15.89
C VAL A 68 -3.11 18.94 16.80
N LYS A 69 -4.34 19.31 17.13
CA LYS A 69 -5.32 18.38 17.72
C LYS A 69 -6.42 18.16 16.71
N LEU A 70 -6.74 16.92 16.43
CA LEU A 70 -7.79 16.55 15.47
C LEU A 70 -9.03 16.06 16.21
N LYS A 71 -10.21 16.49 15.76
CA LYS A 71 -11.46 15.85 16.17
C LYS A 71 -11.43 14.38 15.74
N ASN A 72 -12.00 13.50 16.53
CA ASN A 72 -12.11 12.04 16.26
C ASN A 72 -10.79 11.24 16.29
N LEU A 73 -9.69 11.83 16.79
CA LEU A 73 -8.45 11.08 17.06
C LEU A 73 -7.85 11.60 18.38
N LYS A 74 -7.77 10.72 19.38
CA LYS A 74 -7.17 11.03 20.68
C LYS A 74 -5.66 10.84 20.60
N ALA A 75 -4.96 11.82 20.04
CA ALA A 75 -3.51 11.80 19.91
C ALA A 75 -2.93 13.23 19.96
N ASP A 76 -1.71 13.36 20.48
CA ASP A 76 -0.92 14.59 20.34
C ASP A 76 -0.15 14.54 19.03
N ILE A 77 -0.42 15.46 18.12
CA ILE A 77 0.11 15.44 16.76
C ILE A 77 1.04 16.61 16.54
N LYS A 78 2.24 16.31 16.04
CA LYS A 78 3.20 17.29 15.55
C LYS A 78 3.54 17.04 14.09
N VAL A 79 3.51 18.08 13.26
CA VAL A 79 3.97 18.03 11.88
C VAL A 79 5.29 18.77 11.77
N LEU A 80 6.35 18.06 11.42
CA LEU A 80 7.65 18.63 11.12
C LEU A 80 7.70 18.98 9.63
N CYS A 81 7.86 20.26 9.34
CA CYS A 81 7.87 20.74 7.96
C CYS A 81 9.07 20.21 7.15
N GLY A 82 8.90 20.26 5.83
CA GLY A 82 9.86 19.76 4.87
C GLY A 82 10.96 20.75 4.48
N THR A 83 11.41 20.66 3.25
CA THR A 83 12.47 21.53 2.69
C THR A 83 12.04 22.99 2.58
N LYS A 84 10.75 23.28 2.56
CA LYS A 84 10.21 24.65 2.56
C LYS A 84 10.55 25.48 3.81
N TYR A 85 11.07 24.83 4.83
CA TYR A 85 11.65 25.50 6.02
C TYR A 85 12.88 26.33 5.65
N PHE A 86 13.61 25.91 4.62
CA PHE A 86 14.87 26.55 4.21
C PHE A 86 14.63 27.55 3.07
N PHE A 87 15.57 28.49 2.94
CA PHE A 87 15.52 29.46 1.85
C PHE A 87 15.64 28.79 0.47
N SER A 88 14.98 29.38 -0.51
CA SER A 88 14.87 28.84 -1.88
C SER A 88 16.22 28.76 -2.63
N PHE A 89 17.23 29.52 -2.21
CA PHE A 89 18.56 29.49 -2.83
C PHE A 89 19.40 28.26 -2.43
N ILE A 90 18.98 27.51 -1.41
CA ILE A 90 19.73 26.28 -1.00
C ILE A 90 19.49 25.18 -2.03
N PRO A 91 20.55 24.53 -2.55
CA PRO A 91 20.39 23.44 -3.48
C PRO A 91 19.52 22.32 -2.90
N ARG A 92 18.56 21.80 -3.69
CA ARG A 92 17.55 20.84 -3.23
C ARG A 92 18.13 19.63 -2.47
N LYS A 93 19.25 19.07 -2.95
CA LYS A 93 19.89 17.92 -2.27
C LYS A 93 20.39 18.29 -0.87
N LEU A 94 20.99 19.47 -0.73
CA LEU A 94 21.46 19.97 0.58
C LEU A 94 20.29 20.26 1.50
N ALA A 95 19.23 20.92 1.00
CA ALA A 95 18.03 21.18 1.76
C ALA A 95 17.37 19.88 2.28
N MET A 96 17.41 18.79 1.51
CA MET A 96 16.91 17.47 1.97
C MET A 96 17.74 16.90 3.11
N ILE A 97 19.06 16.99 3.06
CA ILE A 97 19.94 16.53 4.15
C ILE A 97 19.73 17.38 5.41
N MET A 98 19.69 18.70 5.26
CA MET A 98 19.43 19.62 6.38
C MET A 98 18.05 19.37 6.99
N ARG A 99 17.01 19.12 6.19
CA ARG A 99 15.68 18.71 6.64
C ARG A 99 15.74 17.46 7.52
N ASP A 100 16.38 16.40 7.04
CA ASP A 100 16.43 15.13 7.76
C ASP A 100 17.22 15.26 9.07
N ALA A 101 18.34 16.00 9.08
CA ALA A 101 19.09 16.31 10.28
C ALA A 101 18.26 17.13 11.30
N ARG A 102 17.58 18.18 10.81
CA ARG A 102 16.69 18.99 11.66
C ARG A 102 15.54 18.17 12.24
N GLN A 103 14.86 17.37 11.42
CA GLN A 103 13.77 16.50 11.87
C GLN A 103 14.28 15.51 12.93
N PHE A 104 15.45 14.91 12.71
CA PHE A 104 16.08 14.03 13.69
C PHE A 104 16.33 14.71 15.04
N ILE A 105 16.94 15.88 15.05
CA ILE A 105 17.20 16.66 16.29
C ILE A 105 15.88 16.94 17.03
N LYS A 106 14.85 17.38 16.32
CA LYS A 106 13.52 17.63 16.90
C LYS A 106 12.91 16.37 17.52
N ILE A 107 13.05 15.22 16.83
CA ILE A 107 12.54 13.93 17.32
C ILE A 107 13.30 13.49 18.59
N ILE A 108 14.62 13.63 18.67
CA ILE A 108 15.39 13.36 19.90
C ILE A 108 14.87 14.18 21.08
N PHE A 109 14.70 15.49 20.90
CA PHE A 109 14.17 16.35 21.96
C PHE A 109 12.76 15.92 22.37
N TYR A 110 11.95 15.51 21.42
CA TYR A 110 10.59 15.06 21.71
C TYR A 110 10.59 13.71 22.47
N VAL A 111 11.42 12.74 22.07
CA VAL A 111 11.61 11.47 22.81
C VAL A 111 12.04 11.73 24.26
N ARG A 112 12.98 12.66 24.49
CA ARG A 112 13.42 13.04 25.85
C ARG A 112 12.32 13.69 26.66
N LYS A 113 11.46 14.51 26.00
CA LYS A 113 10.37 15.23 26.68
C LYS A 113 9.24 14.29 27.10
N ILE A 114 8.76 13.43 26.22
CA ILE A 114 7.58 12.59 26.47
C ILE A 114 7.92 11.24 27.10
N LYS A 115 9.19 10.81 27.02
CA LYS A 115 9.69 9.54 27.53
C LYS A 115 8.79 8.35 27.12
N PRO A 116 8.57 8.10 25.82
CA PRO A 116 7.65 7.05 25.37
C PRO A 116 8.13 5.68 25.82
N ASP A 117 7.23 4.74 26.03
CA ASP A 117 7.57 3.33 26.30
C ASP A 117 8.08 2.65 25.03
N LEU A 118 7.60 3.09 23.85
CA LEU A 118 7.97 2.56 22.55
C LEU A 118 8.01 3.68 21.50
N VAL A 119 8.99 3.61 20.58
CA VAL A 119 9.03 4.46 19.37
C VAL A 119 8.78 3.59 18.14
N TYR A 120 7.79 3.96 17.35
CA TYR A 120 7.40 3.27 16.13
C TYR A 120 7.66 4.14 14.90
N CYS A 121 8.58 3.73 14.04
CA CYS A 121 8.99 4.50 12.86
C CYS A 121 8.54 3.81 11.56
N ASP A 122 8.11 4.57 10.55
CA ASP A 122 7.92 4.01 9.21
C ASP A 122 9.25 3.90 8.44
N SER A 123 9.23 3.17 7.33
CA SER A 123 10.40 2.96 6.45
C SER A 123 11.02 4.25 5.92
N ALA A 124 10.25 5.33 5.75
CA ALA A 124 10.79 6.63 5.33
C ALA A 124 11.65 7.29 6.41
N ASN A 125 11.49 6.87 7.65
CA ASN A 125 12.22 7.34 8.82
C ASN A 125 13.19 6.29 9.38
N VAL A 126 13.56 5.25 8.60
CA VAL A 126 14.44 4.17 9.09
C VAL A 126 15.83 4.66 9.50
N VAL A 127 16.37 5.70 8.86
CA VAL A 127 17.65 6.32 9.27
C VAL A 127 17.50 6.95 10.63
N ILE A 128 16.38 7.64 10.89
CA ILE A 128 16.06 8.20 12.21
C ILE A 128 15.90 7.07 13.24
N ALA A 129 15.16 6.01 12.89
CA ALA A 129 15.00 4.83 13.75
C ALA A 129 16.35 4.20 14.11
N TYR A 130 17.25 4.02 13.13
CA TYR A 130 18.61 3.53 13.36
C TYR A 130 19.38 4.42 14.35
N LEU A 131 19.37 5.73 14.15
CA LEU A 131 20.04 6.65 15.06
C LEU A 131 19.42 6.61 16.46
N LEU A 132 18.10 6.50 16.57
CA LEU A 132 17.42 6.37 17.88
C LEU A 132 17.88 5.12 18.64
N THR A 133 18.17 3.99 17.98
CA THR A 133 18.73 2.80 18.67
C THR A 133 20.11 3.05 19.27
N ARG A 134 20.83 4.07 18.79
CA ARG A 134 22.15 4.46 19.32
C ARG A 134 22.05 5.48 20.44
N PHE A 135 21.11 6.43 20.33
CA PHE A 135 20.91 7.47 21.35
C PHE A 135 20.07 7.01 22.55
N PHE A 136 19.25 5.98 22.35
CA PHE A 136 18.35 5.42 23.38
C PHE A 136 18.39 3.88 23.34
N PRO A 137 19.52 3.24 23.72
CA PRO A 137 19.71 1.79 23.54
C PRO A 137 18.73 0.93 24.35
N SER A 138 18.21 1.43 25.47
CA SER A 138 17.19 0.76 26.30
C SER A 138 15.76 1.00 25.84
N LYS A 139 15.54 1.81 24.79
CA LYS A 139 14.20 2.14 24.32
C LYS A 139 13.80 1.21 23.18
N PRO A 140 12.65 0.53 23.28
CA PRO A 140 12.10 -0.23 22.17
C PRO A 140 11.87 0.63 20.92
N ILE A 141 12.54 0.26 19.82
CA ILE A 141 12.39 0.92 18.52
C ILE A 141 11.86 -0.10 17.52
N VAL A 142 10.68 0.15 16.97
CA VAL A 142 10.03 -0.68 15.97
C VAL A 142 10.03 0.02 14.62
N VAL A 143 10.25 -0.73 13.54
CA VAL A 143 10.21 -0.19 12.16
C VAL A 143 9.10 -0.84 11.36
N ARG A 144 8.30 -0.01 10.68
CA ARG A 144 7.22 -0.43 9.80
C ARG A 144 7.62 -0.32 8.33
N VAL A 145 7.45 -1.41 7.57
CA VAL A 145 7.66 -1.47 6.12
C VAL A 145 6.35 -1.78 5.43
N LEU A 146 5.89 -0.91 4.53
CA LEU A 146 4.57 -0.99 3.88
C LEU A 146 4.59 -1.73 2.53
N GLY A 147 5.54 -2.65 2.35
CA GLY A 147 5.81 -3.36 1.10
C GLY A 147 7.10 -2.90 0.42
N ILE A 148 7.56 -3.66 -0.56
CA ILE A 148 8.85 -3.47 -1.23
C ILE A 148 8.65 -2.90 -2.63
N CYS A 149 8.75 -1.57 -2.76
CA CYS A 149 8.78 -0.92 -4.06
C CYS A 149 10.17 -1.01 -4.73
N SER A 150 10.27 -0.56 -5.97
CA SER A 150 11.51 -0.57 -6.76
C SER A 150 12.71 0.09 -6.03
N PHE A 151 12.48 1.18 -5.29
CA PHE A 151 13.51 1.83 -4.49
C PHE A 151 14.06 0.88 -3.40
N TRP A 152 13.19 0.27 -2.58
CA TRP A 152 13.61 -0.65 -1.51
C TRP A 152 14.27 -1.89 -2.08
N ARG A 153 13.78 -2.40 -3.19
CA ARG A 153 14.38 -3.52 -3.90
C ARG A 153 15.80 -3.21 -4.38
N SER A 154 16.04 -1.98 -4.84
CA SER A 154 17.36 -1.57 -5.34
C SER A 154 18.41 -1.33 -4.27
N ILE A 155 18.05 -1.10 -3.00
CA ILE A 155 19.05 -0.85 -1.94
C ILE A 155 19.93 -2.08 -1.66
N THR A 156 19.48 -3.28 -1.98
CA THR A 156 20.27 -4.50 -1.76
C THR A 156 21.49 -4.59 -2.65
N ASN A 157 21.40 -4.13 -3.91
CA ASN A 157 22.41 -4.32 -4.95
C ASN A 157 23.01 -3.04 -5.51
N SER A 158 22.48 -1.87 -5.16
CA SER A 158 22.92 -0.59 -5.70
C SER A 158 24.17 -0.03 -5.01
N ARG A 159 25.09 0.52 -5.81
CA ARG A 159 26.29 1.23 -5.34
C ARG A 159 26.04 2.70 -4.97
N ARG A 160 24.84 3.24 -5.18
CA ARG A 160 24.50 4.64 -4.86
C ARG A 160 24.63 4.90 -3.36
N ILE A 161 25.26 5.99 -2.97
CA ILE A 161 25.51 6.37 -1.56
C ILE A 161 24.20 6.36 -0.74
N VAL A 162 23.13 6.92 -1.29
CA VAL A 162 21.82 6.96 -0.61
C VAL A 162 21.33 5.55 -0.31
N HIS A 163 21.42 4.60 -1.25
CA HIS A 163 21.00 3.22 -1.04
C HIS A 163 21.85 2.52 0.01
N ARG A 164 23.17 2.81 0.04
CA ARG A 164 24.08 2.27 1.08
C ARG A 164 23.72 2.79 2.47
N ILE A 165 23.35 4.07 2.60
CA ILE A 165 22.89 4.64 3.87
C ILE A 165 21.63 3.93 4.35
N TYR A 166 20.63 3.74 3.49
CA TYR A 166 19.41 3.02 3.85
C TYR A 166 19.68 1.55 4.18
N LYS A 167 20.49 0.85 3.37
CA LYS A 167 20.89 -0.53 3.64
C LYS A 167 21.58 -0.65 5.01
N PHE A 168 22.45 0.28 5.34
CA PHE A 168 23.13 0.35 6.64
C PHE A 168 22.14 0.62 7.77
N ALA A 169 21.18 1.54 7.58
CA ALA A 169 20.18 1.86 8.59
C ALA A 169 19.30 0.66 8.93
N TYR A 170 18.95 -0.18 7.94
CA TYR A 170 18.20 -1.42 8.20
C TYR A 170 18.98 -2.48 9.00
N LYS A 171 20.28 -2.34 9.17
CA LYS A 171 21.09 -3.16 10.09
C LYS A 171 21.06 -2.68 11.54
N GLY A 172 20.14 -1.78 11.88
CA GLY A 172 19.90 -1.35 13.26
C GLY A 172 19.41 -2.50 14.13
N LYS A 173 19.78 -2.45 15.43
CA LYS A 173 19.24 -3.36 16.45
C LYS A 173 17.84 -2.91 16.87
N PHE A 174 16.87 -3.10 15.99
CA PHE A 174 15.47 -2.79 16.27
C PHE A 174 14.87 -3.86 17.19
N SER A 175 13.93 -3.47 18.05
CA SER A 175 13.18 -4.42 18.87
C SER A 175 12.24 -5.28 18.00
N ALA A 176 11.79 -4.77 16.87
CA ALA A 176 11.12 -5.52 15.81
C ALA A 176 11.06 -4.74 14.49
N VAL A 177 10.87 -5.48 13.39
CA VAL A 177 10.48 -4.91 12.10
C VAL A 177 9.18 -5.57 11.64
N ILE A 178 8.16 -4.75 11.36
CA ILE A 178 6.84 -5.21 10.94
C ILE A 178 6.64 -4.86 9.47
N GLY A 179 6.40 -5.85 8.64
CA GLY A 179 6.16 -5.72 7.20
C GLY A 179 4.71 -5.93 6.80
N THR A 180 4.29 -5.32 5.69
CA THR A 180 3.02 -5.67 5.06
C THR A 180 3.25 -6.78 4.04
N GLN A 181 2.49 -7.86 4.16
CA GLN A 181 2.38 -8.87 3.11
C GLN A 181 1.52 -8.31 1.97
N ASP A 182 2.15 -7.89 0.92
CA ASP A 182 1.49 -7.36 -0.27
C ASP A 182 1.84 -8.12 -1.57
N GLY A 183 2.57 -9.23 -1.43
CA GLY A 183 3.08 -10.03 -2.54
C GLY A 183 4.41 -9.52 -3.10
N SER A 184 4.99 -8.46 -2.56
CA SER A 184 6.23 -7.87 -3.08
C SER A 184 7.51 -8.63 -2.70
N GLY A 185 7.43 -9.74 -1.95
CA GLY A 185 8.58 -10.54 -1.50
C GLY A 185 9.29 -9.96 -0.29
N ILE A 186 8.53 -9.39 0.64
CA ILE A 186 9.05 -8.71 1.82
C ILE A 186 9.84 -9.62 2.75
N GLU A 187 9.46 -10.89 2.88
CA GLU A 187 10.18 -11.89 3.69
C GLU A 187 11.61 -12.10 3.19
N TYR A 188 11.73 -12.28 1.87
CA TYR A 188 13.04 -12.42 1.23
C TYR A 188 13.87 -11.16 1.46
N TRP A 189 13.29 -9.99 1.21
CA TRP A 189 13.95 -8.71 1.39
C TRP A 189 14.40 -8.49 2.85
N PHE A 190 13.62 -8.91 3.84
CA PHE A 190 14.04 -8.89 5.24
C PHE A 190 15.24 -9.79 5.49
N GLY A 191 15.30 -10.96 4.83
CA GLY A 191 16.46 -11.85 4.89
C GLY A 191 17.76 -11.19 4.43
N GLU A 192 17.68 -10.37 3.38
CA GLU A 192 18.82 -9.70 2.75
C GLU A 192 19.26 -8.41 3.47
N THR A 193 18.34 -7.74 4.19
CA THR A 193 18.57 -6.39 4.70
C THR A 193 18.73 -6.30 6.20
N LEU A 194 17.98 -7.10 6.96
CA LEU A 194 17.99 -7.05 8.42
C LEU A 194 19.08 -7.97 9.00
N ILE A 195 19.57 -7.63 10.19
CA ILE A 195 20.41 -8.55 10.96
C ILE A 195 19.57 -9.73 11.48
N LYS A 196 20.19 -10.90 11.68
CA LYS A 196 19.45 -12.15 12.00
C LYS A 196 18.60 -12.06 13.27
N ASP A 197 19.11 -11.41 14.28
CA ASP A 197 18.52 -11.36 15.64
C ASP A 197 17.34 -10.40 15.78
N VAL A 198 17.02 -9.59 14.75
CA VAL A 198 15.87 -8.70 14.81
C VAL A 198 14.58 -9.48 14.54
N PRO A 199 13.61 -9.45 15.48
CA PRO A 199 12.30 -10.06 15.29
C PRO A 199 11.59 -9.47 14.07
N ARG A 200 10.96 -10.34 13.26
CA ARG A 200 10.33 -10.00 11.99
C ARG A 200 8.90 -10.48 11.97
N TYR A 201 7.99 -9.57 11.72
CA TYR A 201 6.58 -9.88 11.56
C TYR A 201 6.13 -9.44 10.18
N VAL A 202 5.45 -10.32 9.45
CA VAL A 202 4.89 -10.00 8.14
C VAL A 202 3.39 -10.23 8.18
N LEU A 203 2.63 -9.16 8.07
CA LEU A 203 1.21 -9.15 8.35
C LEU A 203 0.42 -8.77 7.09
N LEU A 204 -0.55 -9.62 6.72
CA LEU A 204 -1.48 -9.34 5.64
C LEU A 204 -2.44 -8.23 6.06
N ASN A 205 -2.77 -7.32 5.15
CA ASN A 205 -3.75 -6.26 5.43
C ASN A 205 -5.16 -6.85 5.65
N GLY A 206 -5.95 -6.11 6.41
CA GLY A 206 -7.37 -6.40 6.60
C GLY A 206 -8.23 -5.92 5.43
N VAL A 207 -9.47 -6.34 5.45
CA VAL A 207 -10.52 -5.84 4.54
C VAL A 207 -11.76 -5.46 5.33
N ASP A 208 -12.55 -4.56 4.79
CA ASP A 208 -13.87 -4.25 5.34
C ASP A 208 -14.85 -5.37 5.01
N ASN A 209 -15.85 -5.52 5.86
CA ASN A 209 -16.93 -6.48 5.61
C ASN A 209 -17.71 -6.09 4.35
N VAL A 210 -17.79 -7.02 3.43
CA VAL A 210 -18.54 -6.84 2.19
C VAL A 210 -20.03 -7.08 2.46
N GLN A 211 -20.85 -6.06 2.27
CA GLN A 211 -22.31 -6.21 2.34
C GLN A 211 -22.80 -7.06 1.15
N ASN A 212 -23.77 -7.93 1.41
CA ASN A 212 -24.41 -8.71 0.34
C ASN A 212 -25.20 -7.76 -0.57
N ILE A 213 -24.75 -7.65 -1.82
CA ILE A 213 -25.46 -6.90 -2.86
C ILE A 213 -26.00 -7.88 -3.87
N ASN A 214 -27.32 -7.83 -4.13
CA ASN A 214 -27.93 -8.66 -5.15
C ASN A 214 -27.36 -8.33 -6.53
N LYS A 215 -26.88 -9.35 -7.25
CA LYS A 215 -26.45 -9.24 -8.64
C LYS A 215 -27.69 -9.17 -9.53
N LEU A 216 -27.79 -8.11 -10.30
CA LEU A 216 -28.78 -8.01 -11.38
C LEU A 216 -28.35 -8.89 -12.55
N ASN A 217 -29.30 -9.62 -13.17
CA ASN A 217 -29.04 -10.29 -14.45
C ASN A 217 -28.76 -9.24 -15.53
N LYS A 218 -27.61 -9.35 -16.20
CA LYS A 218 -27.17 -8.40 -17.21
C LYS A 218 -26.98 -9.11 -18.55
N LYS A 219 -27.31 -8.39 -19.64
CA LYS A 219 -27.07 -8.84 -21.02
C LYS A 219 -25.57 -8.76 -21.42
N TYR A 220 -24.72 -8.09 -20.62
CA TYR A 220 -23.31 -7.89 -20.90
C TYR A 220 -22.43 -8.36 -19.75
N LYS A 221 -21.19 -8.71 -20.05
CA LYS A 221 -20.18 -9.03 -19.03
C LYS A 221 -19.42 -7.78 -18.64
N THR A 222 -19.17 -7.63 -17.33
CA THR A 222 -18.39 -6.50 -16.78
C THR A 222 -16.98 -6.96 -16.42
N ILE A 223 -15.97 -6.32 -17.02
CA ILE A 223 -14.56 -6.49 -16.66
C ILE A 223 -14.12 -5.27 -15.86
N LEU A 224 -13.50 -5.49 -14.72
CA LEU A 224 -13.11 -4.46 -13.78
C LEU A 224 -11.59 -4.41 -13.63
N PHE A 225 -11.05 -3.20 -13.65
CA PHE A 225 -9.70 -2.86 -13.19
C PHE A 225 -9.80 -1.82 -12.07
N VAL A 226 -9.09 -2.02 -10.96
CA VAL A 226 -9.03 -1.07 -9.84
C VAL A 226 -7.59 -0.86 -9.43
N GLY A 227 -7.14 0.38 -9.36
CA GLY A 227 -5.81 0.73 -8.89
C GLY A 227 -5.32 2.07 -9.42
N ARG A 228 -4.17 2.51 -8.94
CA ARG A 228 -3.54 3.70 -9.50
C ARG A 228 -3.20 3.45 -10.97
N LEU A 229 -3.37 4.45 -11.80
CA LEU A 229 -2.99 4.36 -13.21
C LEU A 229 -1.51 4.71 -13.39
N GLU A 230 -0.67 3.80 -12.90
CA GLU A 230 0.80 3.87 -12.94
C GLU A 230 1.35 2.68 -13.72
N GLU A 231 2.59 2.79 -14.23
CA GLU A 231 3.21 1.78 -15.09
C GLU A 231 3.23 0.39 -14.43
N TYR A 232 3.71 0.30 -13.17
CA TYR A 232 3.80 -0.97 -12.44
C TYR A 232 2.43 -1.61 -12.13
N LYS A 233 1.32 -0.86 -12.24
CA LYS A 233 -0.04 -1.38 -12.11
C LYS A 233 -0.56 -2.00 -13.40
N GLY A 234 0.16 -1.84 -14.52
CA GLY A 234 -0.10 -2.51 -15.79
C GLY A 234 -1.38 -2.07 -16.50
N ILE A 235 -1.86 -0.82 -16.25
CA ILE A 235 -3.08 -0.32 -16.90
C ILE A 235 -2.98 -0.38 -18.43
N LEU A 236 -1.83 -0.05 -19.03
CA LEU A 236 -1.68 -0.08 -20.47
C LEU A 236 -1.74 -1.50 -21.05
N ASN A 237 -1.17 -2.49 -20.35
CA ASN A 237 -1.28 -3.90 -20.73
C ASN A 237 -2.73 -4.38 -20.68
N PHE A 238 -3.46 -4.00 -19.61
CA PHE A 238 -4.88 -4.28 -19.48
C PHE A 238 -5.69 -3.70 -20.66
N LEU A 239 -5.53 -2.39 -20.94
CA LEU A 239 -6.27 -1.74 -22.02
C LEU A 239 -5.97 -2.36 -23.39
N ASN A 240 -4.69 -2.63 -23.68
CA ASN A 240 -4.28 -3.26 -24.93
C ASN A 240 -4.89 -4.67 -25.10
N ALA A 241 -4.95 -5.46 -24.01
CA ALA A 241 -5.60 -6.78 -24.06
C ALA A 241 -7.11 -6.65 -24.33
N ILE A 242 -7.80 -5.72 -23.64
CA ILE A 242 -9.24 -5.48 -23.83
C ILE A 242 -9.55 -4.98 -25.25
N ILE A 243 -8.78 -4.03 -25.77
CA ILE A 243 -8.97 -3.50 -27.12
C ILE A 243 -8.84 -4.62 -28.16
N LYS A 244 -7.86 -5.55 -28.01
CA LYS A 244 -7.73 -6.73 -28.87
C LYS A 244 -8.97 -7.62 -28.78
N ILE A 245 -9.57 -7.80 -27.60
CA ILE A 245 -10.81 -8.57 -27.42
C ILE A 245 -11.99 -7.89 -28.13
N LEU A 246 -12.13 -6.58 -27.96
CA LEU A 246 -13.23 -5.80 -28.58
C LEU A 246 -13.18 -5.82 -30.10
N LYS A 247 -11.98 -5.84 -30.69
CA LYS A 247 -11.81 -5.98 -32.16
C LYS A 247 -12.37 -7.29 -32.70
N GLU A 248 -12.42 -8.36 -31.91
CA GLU A 248 -13.01 -9.64 -32.34
C GLU A 248 -14.54 -9.61 -32.42
N LYS A 249 -15.21 -8.59 -31.85
CA LYS A 249 -16.67 -8.35 -31.86
C LYS A 249 -17.56 -9.52 -31.42
N LYS A 250 -16.98 -10.47 -30.65
CA LYS A 250 -17.70 -11.71 -30.22
C LYS A 250 -18.46 -11.54 -28.91
N HIS A 251 -18.15 -10.49 -28.13
CA HIS A 251 -18.71 -10.30 -26.80
C HIS A 251 -19.24 -8.88 -26.59
N ILE A 252 -20.36 -8.77 -25.88
CA ILE A 252 -20.88 -7.48 -25.40
C ILE A 252 -20.27 -7.23 -24.03
N LEU A 253 -19.33 -6.28 -23.94
CA LEU A 253 -18.56 -5.98 -22.74
C LEU A 253 -18.84 -4.58 -22.22
N ASN A 254 -18.79 -4.43 -20.91
CA ASN A 254 -18.70 -3.18 -20.19
C ASN A 254 -17.38 -3.18 -19.39
N ILE A 255 -16.52 -2.24 -19.66
CA ILE A 255 -15.20 -2.16 -19.04
C ILE A 255 -15.21 -1.02 -18.03
N VAL A 256 -14.93 -1.33 -16.77
CA VAL A 256 -14.87 -0.33 -15.69
C VAL A 256 -13.43 -0.21 -15.22
N VAL A 257 -12.90 1.01 -15.27
CA VAL A 257 -11.57 1.37 -14.79
C VAL A 257 -11.74 2.35 -13.65
N VAL A 258 -11.30 1.95 -12.45
CA VAL A 258 -11.37 2.76 -11.25
C VAL A 258 -9.96 3.15 -10.81
N GLY A 259 -9.69 4.44 -10.75
CA GLY A 259 -8.43 4.99 -10.29
C GLY A 259 -7.95 6.21 -11.06
N ASP A 260 -6.93 6.86 -10.51
CA ASP A 260 -6.23 8.00 -11.10
C ASP A 260 -4.72 7.74 -11.03
N GLY A 261 -3.93 8.51 -11.78
CA GLY A 261 -2.47 8.37 -11.79
C GLY A 261 -1.85 9.07 -12.99
N THR A 262 -0.51 8.93 -13.09
CA THR A 262 0.27 9.61 -14.13
C THR A 262 -0.13 9.19 -15.55
N LEU A 263 -0.63 7.96 -15.71
CA LEU A 263 -1.05 7.41 -17.01
C LEU A 263 -2.53 7.64 -17.35
N TYR A 264 -3.29 8.40 -16.53
CA TYR A 264 -4.73 8.57 -16.73
C TYR A 264 -5.07 9.11 -18.13
N ASN A 265 -4.42 10.22 -18.54
CA ASN A 265 -4.69 10.84 -19.84
C ASN A 265 -4.26 9.93 -21.01
N GLN A 266 -3.13 9.24 -20.87
CA GLN A 266 -2.66 8.27 -21.87
C GLN A 266 -3.64 7.10 -22.00
N ALA A 267 -4.18 6.59 -20.90
CA ALA A 267 -5.18 5.52 -20.89
C ALA A 267 -6.45 5.91 -21.65
N ILE A 268 -6.94 7.14 -21.43
CA ILE A 268 -8.10 7.67 -22.17
C ILE A 268 -7.81 7.80 -23.67
N ASN A 269 -6.65 8.35 -24.04
CA ASN A 269 -6.28 8.53 -25.45
C ASN A 269 -6.21 7.18 -26.18
N ILE A 270 -5.57 6.17 -25.61
CA ILE A 270 -5.51 4.82 -26.17
C ILE A 270 -6.92 4.27 -26.44
N CYS A 271 -7.86 4.46 -25.52
CA CYS A 271 -9.24 4.00 -25.72
C CYS A 271 -9.97 4.78 -26.82
N LYS A 272 -9.77 6.10 -26.92
CA LYS A 272 -10.34 6.93 -27.98
C LYS A 272 -9.80 6.53 -29.36
N ASP A 273 -8.48 6.40 -29.47
CA ASP A 273 -7.79 6.04 -30.72
C ASP A 273 -8.17 4.64 -31.21
N SER A 274 -8.57 3.77 -30.29
CA SER A 274 -9.05 2.43 -30.62
C SER A 274 -10.43 2.37 -31.27
N GLY A 275 -11.23 3.45 -31.15
CA GLY A 275 -12.63 3.50 -31.59
C GLY A 275 -13.63 2.82 -30.66
N PHE A 276 -13.21 2.35 -29.47
CA PHE A 276 -14.07 1.63 -28.51
C PHE A 276 -14.30 2.41 -27.20
N PHE A 277 -14.05 3.70 -27.18
CA PHE A 277 -14.12 4.49 -25.94
C PHE A 277 -15.49 4.37 -25.22
N ASP A 278 -16.57 4.23 -25.96
CA ASP A 278 -17.95 4.02 -25.47
C ASP A 278 -18.11 2.75 -24.60
N LYS A 279 -17.22 1.76 -24.74
CA LYS A 279 -17.20 0.53 -23.95
C LYS A 279 -16.50 0.69 -22.59
N PHE A 280 -15.79 1.80 -22.38
CA PHE A 280 -15.01 2.06 -21.18
C PHE A 280 -15.68 3.09 -20.29
N LYS A 281 -15.78 2.78 -18.99
CA LYS A 281 -16.20 3.70 -17.95
C LYS A 281 -15.01 3.99 -17.03
N PHE A 282 -14.43 5.19 -17.15
CA PHE A 282 -13.36 5.65 -16.27
C PHE A 282 -13.94 6.37 -15.05
N LEU A 283 -13.51 5.96 -13.85
CA LEU A 283 -13.90 6.55 -12.56
C LEU A 283 -12.61 6.91 -11.82
N LYS A 284 -12.30 8.20 -11.69
CA LYS A 284 -11.03 8.65 -11.09
C LYS A 284 -10.90 8.26 -9.63
N SER A 285 -11.62 8.94 -8.78
CA SER A 285 -11.68 8.69 -7.35
C SER A 285 -13.13 8.52 -6.95
N ILE A 286 -13.44 7.41 -6.32
CA ILE A 286 -14.78 7.10 -5.81
C ILE A 286 -14.67 6.67 -4.35
N PRO A 287 -15.73 6.83 -3.54
CA PRO A 287 -15.75 6.33 -2.17
C PRO A 287 -15.42 4.83 -2.11
N HIS A 288 -14.68 4.42 -1.08
CA HIS A 288 -14.23 3.03 -0.91
C HIS A 288 -15.38 2.02 -0.97
N GLN A 289 -16.53 2.34 -0.37
CA GLN A 289 -17.72 1.50 -0.44
C GLN A 289 -18.22 1.26 -1.87
N ASP A 290 -18.05 2.24 -2.76
CA ASP A 290 -18.45 2.09 -4.16
C ASP A 290 -17.45 1.23 -4.94
N VAL A 291 -16.16 1.24 -4.56
CA VAL A 291 -15.15 0.30 -5.08
C VAL A 291 -15.59 -1.15 -4.79
N LEU A 292 -15.98 -1.43 -3.55
CA LEU A 292 -16.50 -2.76 -3.17
C LEU A 292 -17.74 -3.16 -3.98
N LYS A 293 -18.65 -2.22 -4.24
CA LYS A 293 -19.82 -2.47 -5.12
C LYS A 293 -19.39 -2.84 -6.55
N HIS A 294 -18.34 -2.21 -7.08
CA HIS A 294 -17.80 -2.55 -8.40
C HIS A 294 -17.20 -3.95 -8.42
N HIS A 295 -16.45 -4.36 -7.39
CA HIS A 295 -15.95 -5.74 -7.26
C HIS A 295 -17.09 -6.76 -7.26
N ILE A 296 -18.13 -6.56 -6.45
CA ILE A 296 -19.29 -7.48 -6.38
C ILE A 296 -20.01 -7.57 -7.72
N LYS A 297 -20.19 -6.43 -8.40
CA LYS A 297 -20.93 -6.35 -9.67
C LYS A 297 -20.11 -6.84 -10.87
N SER A 298 -18.80 -6.99 -10.76
CA SER A 298 -17.97 -7.46 -11.86
C SER A 298 -18.11 -8.96 -12.11
N ASP A 299 -17.97 -9.36 -13.39
CA ASP A 299 -17.86 -10.76 -13.75
C ASP A 299 -16.41 -11.23 -13.66
N ILE A 300 -15.46 -10.42 -14.13
CA ILE A 300 -14.03 -10.67 -14.13
C ILE A 300 -13.33 -9.43 -13.56
N TYR A 301 -12.46 -9.63 -12.59
CA TYR A 301 -11.53 -8.61 -12.11
C TYR A 301 -10.13 -8.91 -12.62
N VAL A 302 -9.45 -7.91 -13.17
CA VAL A 302 -8.10 -8.03 -13.68
C VAL A 302 -7.16 -7.16 -12.85
N SER A 303 -6.14 -7.78 -12.26
CA SER A 303 -4.97 -7.10 -11.73
C SER A 303 -3.80 -7.34 -12.67
N ALA A 304 -3.18 -6.27 -13.16
CA ALA A 304 -1.98 -6.35 -13.98
C ALA A 304 -0.73 -5.86 -13.23
N ASN A 305 -0.81 -5.81 -11.89
CA ASN A 305 0.24 -5.31 -11.03
C ASN A 305 1.47 -6.23 -11.02
N THR A 306 2.65 -5.68 -11.32
CA THR A 306 3.92 -6.42 -11.42
C THR A 306 4.74 -6.42 -10.14
N ASP A 307 4.32 -5.67 -9.09
CA ASP A 307 5.06 -5.48 -7.84
C ASP A 307 4.43 -6.21 -6.64
N GLY A 308 3.45 -7.10 -6.87
CA GLY A 308 2.79 -7.89 -5.83
C GLY A 308 1.27 -7.80 -5.87
N ASN A 309 0.59 -8.91 -5.63
CA ASN A 309 -0.85 -9.07 -5.82
C ASN A 309 -1.63 -9.42 -4.54
N LEU A 310 -1.08 -9.15 -3.34
CA LEU A 310 -1.80 -9.12 -2.05
C LEU A 310 -2.06 -7.68 -1.56
N ILE A 311 -2.16 -6.74 -2.49
CA ILE A 311 -2.51 -5.34 -2.21
C ILE A 311 -3.99 -5.19 -1.86
N ASN A 312 -4.37 -4.07 -1.22
CA ASN A 312 -5.73 -3.86 -0.71
C ASN A 312 -6.81 -4.09 -1.77
N THR A 313 -6.66 -3.55 -2.97
CA THR A 313 -7.64 -3.73 -4.06
C THR A 313 -7.85 -5.19 -4.45
N ASN A 314 -6.79 -6.01 -4.40
CA ASN A 314 -6.89 -7.43 -4.67
C ASN A 314 -7.50 -8.19 -3.48
N LEU A 315 -7.17 -7.79 -2.24
CA LEU A 315 -7.82 -8.34 -1.05
C LEU A 315 -9.33 -8.04 -1.04
N GLU A 316 -9.73 -6.84 -1.48
CA GLU A 316 -11.13 -6.46 -1.68
C GLU A 316 -11.81 -7.33 -2.76
N ALA A 317 -11.13 -7.60 -3.87
CA ALA A 317 -11.61 -8.50 -4.91
C ALA A 317 -11.81 -9.94 -4.37
N ILE A 318 -10.83 -10.44 -3.60
CA ILE A 318 -10.89 -11.75 -2.92
C ILE A 318 -12.06 -11.77 -1.93
N SER A 319 -12.20 -10.75 -1.09
CA SER A 319 -13.30 -10.62 -0.13
C SER A 319 -14.67 -10.66 -0.82
N SER A 320 -14.78 -10.04 -1.98
CA SER A 320 -15.98 -9.98 -2.82
C SER A 320 -16.22 -11.24 -3.66
N ASN A 321 -15.40 -12.28 -3.53
CA ASN A 321 -15.43 -13.50 -4.34
C ASN A 321 -15.35 -13.20 -5.85
N ALA A 322 -14.50 -12.27 -6.28
CA ALA A 322 -14.33 -11.94 -7.69
C ALA A 322 -13.62 -13.08 -8.45
N CYS A 323 -14.02 -13.34 -9.71
CA CYS A 323 -13.20 -14.15 -10.60
C CYS A 323 -12.00 -13.30 -11.04
N MET A 324 -10.79 -13.68 -10.59
CA MET A 324 -9.60 -12.88 -10.77
C MET A 324 -8.68 -13.42 -11.87
N VAL A 325 -8.12 -12.49 -12.66
CA VAL A 325 -7.00 -12.75 -13.58
C VAL A 325 -5.82 -11.91 -13.09
N ILE A 326 -4.71 -12.56 -12.72
CA ILE A 326 -3.54 -11.92 -12.14
C ILE A 326 -2.23 -12.43 -12.77
N PRO A 327 -1.11 -11.70 -12.69
CA PRO A 327 0.18 -12.18 -13.18
C PRO A 327 0.64 -13.45 -12.42
N LYS A 328 1.41 -14.30 -13.09
CA LYS A 328 2.13 -15.41 -12.48
C LYS A 328 3.17 -14.91 -11.47
N PRO A 329 3.52 -15.73 -10.46
CA PRO A 329 4.62 -15.41 -9.55
C PRO A 329 5.95 -15.30 -10.32
N GLN A 330 6.76 -14.32 -9.90
CA GLN A 330 8.09 -14.06 -10.45
C GLN A 330 9.14 -14.60 -9.47
N TYR A 331 9.51 -15.87 -9.61
CA TYR A 331 10.41 -16.56 -8.67
C TYR A 331 11.79 -15.92 -8.56
N GLU A 332 12.36 -15.44 -9.68
CA GLU A 332 13.67 -14.75 -9.70
C GLU A 332 13.68 -13.44 -8.93
N LYS A 333 12.54 -12.78 -8.79
CA LYS A 333 12.36 -11.52 -8.08
C LYS A 333 11.69 -11.68 -6.72
N PHE A 334 11.31 -12.90 -6.35
CA PHE A 334 10.54 -13.23 -5.15
C PHE A 334 9.19 -12.49 -5.05
N ILE A 335 8.59 -12.11 -6.20
CA ILE A 335 7.29 -11.44 -6.26
C ILE A 335 6.18 -12.49 -6.39
N ASP A 336 5.09 -12.29 -5.66
CA ASP A 336 3.88 -13.10 -5.68
C ASP A 336 4.04 -14.59 -5.30
N ILE A 337 5.14 -14.97 -4.67
CA ILE A 337 5.31 -16.33 -4.15
C ILE A 337 4.27 -16.62 -3.07
N GLU A 338 4.10 -15.71 -2.11
CA GLU A 338 3.09 -15.85 -1.06
C GLU A 338 1.66 -15.71 -1.61
N THR A 339 1.45 -14.87 -2.61
CA THR A 339 0.18 -14.79 -3.35
C THR A 339 -0.19 -16.15 -3.93
N TYR A 340 0.76 -16.83 -4.56
CA TYR A 340 0.55 -18.17 -5.11
C TYR A 340 0.29 -19.21 -4.03
N LYS A 341 1.02 -19.18 -2.91
CA LYS A 341 0.79 -20.10 -1.78
C LYS A 341 -0.63 -19.95 -1.19
N LEU A 342 -1.14 -18.71 -1.08
CA LEU A 342 -2.46 -18.44 -0.52
C LEU A 342 -3.60 -18.73 -1.49
N LEU A 343 -3.45 -18.39 -2.76
CA LEU A 343 -4.51 -18.48 -3.75
C LEU A 343 -4.45 -19.77 -4.59
N GLY A 344 -3.26 -20.34 -4.82
CA GLY A 344 -3.07 -21.54 -5.61
C GLY A 344 -3.82 -21.47 -6.94
N ASN A 345 -4.64 -22.47 -7.21
CA ASN A 345 -5.48 -22.57 -8.42
C ASN A 345 -6.86 -21.89 -8.27
N ALA A 346 -7.04 -20.99 -7.29
CA ALA A 346 -8.30 -20.26 -7.11
C ALA A 346 -8.47 -19.08 -8.06
N VAL A 347 -7.41 -18.69 -8.76
CA VAL A 347 -7.38 -17.56 -9.71
C VAL A 347 -6.83 -18.01 -11.06
N VAL A 348 -7.00 -17.18 -12.07
CA VAL A 348 -6.44 -17.41 -13.40
C VAL A 348 -5.14 -16.64 -13.52
N TYR A 349 -4.04 -17.34 -13.78
CA TYR A 349 -2.72 -16.72 -13.96
C TYR A 349 -2.41 -16.48 -15.45
N TYR A 350 -1.71 -15.37 -15.72
CA TYR A 350 -1.17 -15.05 -17.04
C TYR A 350 0.31 -14.66 -16.94
N GLU A 351 1.06 -14.78 -18.05
CA GLU A 351 2.48 -14.43 -18.10
C GLU A 351 2.68 -12.92 -17.90
N VAL A 352 3.61 -12.57 -17.01
CA VAL A 352 3.88 -11.16 -16.61
C VAL A 352 4.20 -10.33 -17.85
N ASN A 353 3.49 -9.20 -18.02
CA ASN A 353 3.62 -8.27 -19.13
C ASN A 353 3.26 -8.85 -20.52
N ASP A 354 2.72 -10.06 -20.61
CA ASP A 354 2.24 -10.62 -21.87
C ASP A 354 0.77 -10.23 -22.11
N VAL A 355 0.59 -9.23 -22.98
CA VAL A 355 -0.73 -8.72 -23.38
C VAL A 355 -1.55 -9.79 -24.11
N ASN A 356 -0.91 -10.68 -24.87
CA ASN A 356 -1.61 -11.72 -25.62
C ASN A 356 -2.07 -12.86 -24.71
N ASP A 357 -1.23 -13.26 -23.74
CA ASP A 357 -1.66 -14.26 -22.75
C ASP A 357 -2.77 -13.69 -21.85
N LEU A 358 -2.66 -12.43 -21.39
CA LEU A 358 -3.73 -11.76 -20.66
C LEU A 358 -5.05 -11.76 -21.46
N LYS A 359 -5.00 -11.38 -22.75
CA LYS A 359 -6.15 -11.45 -23.65
C LYS A 359 -6.74 -12.87 -23.69
N ASN A 360 -5.89 -13.89 -23.90
CA ASN A 360 -6.31 -15.28 -24.02
C ASN A 360 -6.96 -15.81 -22.74
N LYS A 361 -6.44 -15.45 -21.55
CA LYS A 361 -7.05 -15.83 -20.27
C LYS A 361 -8.42 -15.17 -20.04
N ILE A 362 -8.56 -13.90 -20.43
CA ILE A 362 -9.87 -13.22 -20.37
C ILE A 362 -10.86 -13.87 -21.35
N LEU A 363 -10.46 -14.13 -22.60
CA LEU A 363 -11.29 -14.82 -23.59
C LEU A 363 -11.70 -16.22 -23.14
N TYR A 364 -10.78 -16.98 -22.53
CA TYR A 364 -11.10 -18.28 -21.94
C TYR A 364 -12.26 -18.19 -20.96
N LEU A 365 -12.26 -17.17 -20.07
CA LEU A 365 -13.35 -16.96 -19.12
C LEU A 365 -14.65 -16.49 -19.80
N LEU A 366 -14.56 -15.61 -20.78
CA LEU A 366 -15.72 -15.10 -21.52
C LEU A 366 -16.41 -16.20 -22.33
N ASN A 367 -15.64 -17.08 -22.94
CA ASN A 367 -16.14 -18.23 -23.72
C ASN A 367 -16.68 -19.36 -22.82
N ASN A 368 -16.29 -19.38 -21.52
CA ASN A 368 -16.68 -20.42 -20.56
C ASN A 368 -17.30 -19.83 -19.29
N PRO A 369 -18.56 -19.33 -19.31
CA PRO A 369 -19.18 -18.70 -18.14
C PRO A 369 -19.24 -19.57 -16.87
N SER A 370 -19.30 -20.90 -17.04
CA SER A 370 -19.20 -21.86 -15.92
C SER A 370 -17.88 -21.78 -15.18
N LYS A 371 -16.77 -21.44 -15.87
CA LYS A 371 -15.46 -21.23 -15.25
C LYS A 371 -15.42 -19.97 -14.40
N ILE A 372 -16.12 -18.89 -14.78
CA ILE A 372 -16.26 -17.71 -13.93
C ILE A 372 -16.89 -18.10 -12.56
N LYS A 373 -17.97 -18.88 -12.57
CA LYS A 373 -18.61 -19.39 -11.36
C LYS A 373 -17.68 -20.31 -10.57
N TYR A 374 -16.95 -21.19 -11.26
CA TYR A 374 -15.97 -22.08 -10.65
C TYR A 374 -14.90 -21.31 -9.88
N PHE A 375 -14.24 -20.31 -10.49
CA PHE A 375 -13.20 -19.52 -9.83
C PHE A 375 -13.75 -18.67 -8.69
N LYS A 376 -14.96 -18.13 -8.80
CA LYS A 376 -15.66 -17.45 -7.68
C LYS A 376 -15.82 -18.36 -6.47
N ASN A 377 -16.21 -19.60 -6.67
CA ASN A 377 -16.36 -20.58 -5.60
C ASN A 377 -15.00 -20.98 -5.01
N LYS A 378 -13.97 -21.13 -5.85
CA LYS A 378 -12.60 -21.42 -5.39
C LYS A 378 -12.04 -20.31 -4.50
N ILE A 379 -12.21 -19.05 -4.90
CA ILE A 379 -11.80 -17.90 -4.07
C ILE A 379 -12.60 -17.86 -2.77
N SER A 380 -13.91 -18.13 -2.81
CA SER A 380 -14.75 -18.19 -1.61
C SER A 380 -14.25 -19.20 -0.58
N SER A 381 -13.73 -20.33 -1.03
CA SER A 381 -13.10 -21.34 -0.14
C SER A 381 -11.70 -20.96 0.30
N ALA A 382 -10.87 -20.42 -0.61
CA ALA A 382 -9.49 -20.07 -0.31
C ALA A 382 -9.38 -18.95 0.73
N LYS A 383 -10.20 -17.91 0.61
CA LYS A 383 -10.17 -16.74 1.50
C LYS A 383 -10.41 -17.08 2.97
N LEU A 384 -11.19 -18.11 3.28
CA LEU A 384 -11.48 -18.53 4.65
C LEU A 384 -10.22 -18.88 5.45
N LYS A 385 -9.13 -19.20 4.79
CA LYS A 385 -7.88 -19.64 5.43
C LYS A 385 -6.98 -18.48 5.87
N PHE A 386 -7.12 -17.29 5.27
CA PHE A 386 -6.15 -16.21 5.49
C PHE A 386 -6.75 -14.81 5.57
N MET A 387 -7.98 -14.60 5.07
CA MET A 387 -8.60 -13.27 5.11
C MET A 387 -8.95 -12.86 6.52
N ARG A 388 -8.73 -11.59 6.82
CA ARG A 388 -9.01 -10.97 8.11
C ARG A 388 -9.64 -9.60 7.94
N THR A 389 -10.36 -9.14 8.97
CA THR A 389 -10.86 -7.76 9.05
C THR A 389 -9.75 -6.79 9.45
N TRP A 390 -9.96 -5.49 9.22
CA TRP A 390 -9.04 -4.46 9.71
C TRP A 390 -8.89 -4.50 11.24
N ASN A 391 -9.96 -4.77 11.99
CA ASN A 391 -9.87 -4.88 13.45
C ASN A 391 -8.93 -6.01 13.85
N GLN A 392 -9.13 -7.22 13.33
CA GLN A 392 -8.24 -8.37 13.61
C GLN A 392 -6.78 -8.07 13.23
N ARG A 393 -6.58 -7.36 12.12
CA ARG A 393 -5.25 -6.99 11.64
C ARG A 393 -4.54 -6.00 12.59
N VAL A 394 -5.24 -4.98 13.07
CA VAL A 394 -4.65 -4.00 13.97
C VAL A 394 -4.53 -4.51 15.40
N ASP A 395 -5.44 -5.38 15.87
CA ASP A 395 -5.33 -6.08 17.14
C ASP A 395 -4.05 -6.93 17.21
N GLU A 396 -3.72 -7.66 16.12
CA GLU A 396 -2.48 -8.44 16.03
C GLU A 396 -1.23 -7.54 16.14
N GLU A 397 -1.22 -6.40 15.44
CA GLU A 397 -0.09 -5.47 15.50
C GLU A 397 0.03 -4.79 16.88
N GLU A 398 -1.08 -4.40 17.50
CA GLU A 398 -1.11 -3.88 18.87
C GLU A 398 -0.53 -4.88 19.88
N ASN A 399 -0.95 -6.15 19.82
CA ASN A 399 -0.44 -7.23 20.67
C ASN A 399 1.08 -7.43 20.50
N ILE A 400 1.60 -7.32 19.26
CA ILE A 400 3.04 -7.37 19.02
C ILE A 400 3.74 -6.21 19.73
N LEU A 401 3.20 -4.98 19.68
CA LEU A 401 3.80 -3.82 20.33
C LEU A 401 3.77 -3.94 21.86
N GLU A 402 2.68 -4.45 22.43
CA GLU A 402 2.55 -4.70 23.87
C GLU A 402 3.57 -5.73 24.35
N ASN A 403 3.69 -6.85 23.65
CA ASN A 403 4.67 -7.89 23.97
C ASN A 403 6.12 -7.38 23.89
N ILE A 404 6.45 -6.48 22.95
CA ILE A 404 7.78 -5.88 22.85
C ILE A 404 8.07 -5.01 24.08
N VAL A 405 7.09 -4.26 24.60
CA VAL A 405 7.30 -3.41 25.78
C VAL A 405 7.37 -4.22 27.08
N THR A 406 6.57 -5.28 27.19
CA THR A 406 6.54 -6.13 28.40
C THR A 406 7.80 -6.99 28.55
N ASN A 407 8.45 -7.36 27.45
CA ASN A 407 9.63 -8.25 27.45
C ASN A 407 10.97 -7.47 27.40
N ASN A 408 10.95 -6.14 27.40
CA ASN A 408 12.13 -5.28 27.53
C ASN A 408 12.22 -4.64 28.93
#